data_c04d6137f7344509f3e1feb2716b5d7e
#
_entry.id   c04d6137f7344509f3e1feb2716b5d7e
#
_cell.length_a   1.000
_cell.length_b   1.000
_cell.length_c   1.000
_cell.angle_alpha   90.00
_cell.angle_beta   90.00
_cell.angle_gamma   90.00
#
_symmetry.space_group_name_H-M   'P 1'
#
loop_
_entity.id
_entity.type
_entity.pdbx_description
1 polymer ?
#
loop_
_entity_poly.entity_id
_entity_poly.type
_entity_poly.pdbx_seq_one_letter_code
_entity_poly.pdbx_strand_id
1 'polypeptide(L)'
;MSKKIIVNRRSVLKYGGAASVALATPYFFTRGALAAGENYRNAPKGDTVTFGFNVPQTGAYADEGADELRAYELAVEHINAGGGGMLDTFTSKALTGGVNGKKVTFVTGDTQTKSDAARASAKRMIENDGAIMITGGSSSGVAIAVQGLCQEAGVIFMAGLTHSNDTTGKDRRANGFRHFFNTEMTGAALAPVLENNYGRDRKVYHLTADYTWGWSQEGSIQKYTEPMGWETVAAVRTPVGAGDFSQYITPILNSGADTLVLNHYGKDMVNSLTQAVQFGLRDKQVNGKDFVIVVPLYSRLMVQGAGDAAKGIFGSTNWHWSLQDEGSKAFVKAFGEKYGFPPSQAAHTTYCQAILYADACQRAGTFRPSEVGKALEDFDFDGLGNGPTTYRAGDHQCFKDVLVVKGKENPSSKFDLLEVVEVTPRAKVEYPADMLGGELGPYNDGEA
;
A
#
# COMPACT_ATOMS: atom_id res chain seq x y z
N MET A 1 54.29 27.99 -40.61
CA MET A 1 55.22 27.73 -39.45
C MET A 1 54.36 27.18 -38.31
N SER A 2 54.41 25.86 -38.15
CA SER A 2 53.65 25.14 -37.12
C SER A 2 54.52 25.00 -35.87
N LYS A 3 54.11 25.57 -34.75
CA LYS A 3 54.76 25.35 -33.45
C LYS A 3 54.21 24.08 -32.80
N LYS A 4 55.01 23.02 -32.75
CA LYS A 4 54.77 21.84 -31.93
C LYS A 4 54.91 22.22 -30.46
N ILE A 5 53.81 22.06 -29.69
CA ILE A 5 53.84 22.16 -28.22
C ILE A 5 54.27 20.79 -27.70
N ILE A 6 55.44 20.72 -27.07
CA ILE A 6 55.94 19.54 -26.38
C ILE A 6 55.30 19.56 -24.98
N VAL A 7 54.39 18.63 -24.70
CA VAL A 7 53.79 18.47 -23.37
C VAL A 7 54.72 17.58 -22.53
N ASN A 8 55.27 18.14 -21.47
CA ASN A 8 56.19 17.45 -20.55
C ASN A 8 55.34 16.61 -19.55
N ARG A 9 55.78 15.38 -19.27
CA ARG A 9 55.10 14.40 -18.38
C ARG A 9 54.81 14.92 -16.96
N ARG A 10 55.43 16.01 -16.52
CA ARG A 10 55.17 16.63 -15.21
C ARG A 10 53.93 17.55 -15.16
N SER A 11 53.40 17.99 -16.28
CA SER A 11 52.19 18.83 -16.34
C SER A 11 50.92 18.01 -16.39
N VAL A 12 50.96 16.71 -16.68
CA VAL A 12 49.78 15.81 -16.69
C VAL A 12 49.35 15.42 -15.28
N LEU A 13 50.23 15.57 -14.27
CA LEU A 13 49.93 15.24 -12.87
C LEU A 13 49.25 16.39 -12.08
N LYS A 14 49.02 17.55 -12.70
CA LYS A 14 48.36 18.70 -12.01
C LYS A 14 46.90 18.93 -12.36
N TYR A 15 46.31 18.18 -13.32
CA TYR A 15 44.91 18.34 -13.73
C TYR A 15 44.17 16.99 -13.92
N GLY A 16 44.70 15.93 -13.35
CA GLY A 16 44.06 14.62 -13.34
C GLY A 16 43.74 14.23 -11.91
N GLY A 17 42.50 14.42 -11.48
CA GLY A 17 42.14 13.86 -10.21
C GLY A 17 40.94 14.51 -9.52
N ALA A 18 39.76 14.26 -9.99
CA ALA A 18 38.57 14.14 -9.16
C ALA A 18 37.54 13.32 -9.92
N ALA A 19 37.87 12.09 -10.26
CA ALA A 19 36.88 11.05 -10.44
C ALA A 19 36.70 10.45 -9.05
N SER A 20 35.68 10.88 -8.33
CA SER A 20 35.23 10.26 -7.08
C SER A 20 34.73 8.86 -7.43
N VAL A 21 35.59 7.87 -7.29
CA VAL A 21 35.18 6.49 -7.13
C VAL A 21 34.50 6.45 -5.76
N ALA A 22 33.19 6.49 -5.74
CA ALA A 22 32.41 6.08 -4.58
C ALA A 22 32.72 4.59 -4.38
N LEU A 23 33.72 4.30 -3.60
CA LEU A 23 33.87 3.00 -2.95
C LEU A 23 32.70 2.88 -2.02
N ALA A 24 31.71 2.06 -2.40
CA ALA A 24 30.74 1.51 -1.48
C ALA A 24 31.55 0.78 -0.39
N THR A 25 31.86 1.50 0.68
CA THR A 25 32.32 0.85 1.91
C THR A 25 31.11 0.10 2.46
N PRO A 26 31.18 -1.23 2.61
CA PRO A 26 30.17 -1.91 3.36
C PRO A 26 30.20 -1.31 4.77
N TYR A 27 29.05 -0.76 5.21
CA TYR A 27 28.86 -0.34 6.58
C TYR A 27 28.91 -1.60 7.45
N PHE A 28 30.09 -1.94 7.92
CA PHE A 28 30.25 -2.89 9.01
C PHE A 28 29.90 -2.12 10.30
N PHE A 29 28.68 -2.23 10.76
CA PHE A 29 28.37 -1.88 12.13
C PHE A 29 29.19 -2.81 13.04
N THR A 30 30.25 -2.29 13.63
CA THR A 30 31.00 -3.01 14.64
C THR A 30 30.10 -3.26 15.84
N ARG A 31 30.08 -4.49 16.31
CA ARG A 31 29.38 -4.99 17.53
C ARG A 31 29.72 -4.24 18.84
N GLY A 32 30.06 -2.96 18.77
CA GLY A 32 30.55 -2.17 19.91
C GLY A 32 29.59 -1.13 20.48
N ALA A 33 28.38 -0.95 19.89
CA ALA A 33 27.44 0.08 20.32
C ALA A 33 26.28 -0.41 21.25
N LEU A 34 26.36 -1.63 21.76
CA LEU A 34 25.32 -2.21 22.65
C LEU A 34 25.39 -1.75 24.10
N ALA A 35 25.95 -0.57 24.40
CA ALA A 35 26.12 -0.10 25.78
C ALA A 35 25.48 1.26 26.13
N ALA A 36 24.74 1.90 25.24
CA ALA A 36 23.83 2.97 25.64
C ALA A 36 22.46 2.32 25.92
N GLY A 37 22.00 2.34 27.17
CA GLY A 37 20.81 1.63 27.63
C GLY A 37 19.64 1.73 26.64
N GLU A 38 19.00 0.60 26.34
CA GLU A 38 17.81 0.49 25.49
C GLU A 38 16.62 1.19 26.18
N ASN A 39 16.67 2.52 26.28
CA ASN A 39 15.61 3.32 26.88
C ASN A 39 14.66 3.81 25.81
N TYR A 40 13.81 2.91 25.30
CA TYR A 40 12.72 3.20 24.38
C TYR A 40 11.54 2.28 24.67
N ARG A 41 10.36 2.67 24.17
CA ARG A 41 9.10 1.93 24.40
C ARG A 41 9.22 0.48 23.97
N ASN A 42 8.88 -0.44 24.91
CA ASN A 42 8.83 -1.88 24.67
C ASN A 42 10.16 -2.51 24.21
N ALA A 43 11.30 -1.92 24.60
CA ALA A 43 12.61 -2.53 24.33
C ALA A 43 12.62 -4.00 24.79
N PRO A 44 12.91 -4.97 23.88
CA PRO A 44 12.76 -6.39 24.18
C PRO A 44 13.78 -6.86 25.22
N LYS A 45 13.32 -7.43 26.35
CA LYS A 45 14.16 -7.87 27.46
C LYS A 45 14.56 -9.36 27.42
N GLY A 46 13.89 -10.18 26.61
CA GLY A 46 14.12 -11.64 26.50
C GLY A 46 14.51 -12.06 25.09
N ASP A 47 14.25 -13.32 24.80
CA ASP A 47 14.57 -13.97 23.51
C ASP A 47 13.50 -13.78 22.44
N THR A 48 12.45 -13.02 22.74
CA THR A 48 11.36 -12.74 21.81
C THR A 48 11.15 -11.26 21.62
N VAL A 49 10.52 -10.90 20.50
CA VAL A 49 10.02 -9.57 20.18
C VAL A 49 8.60 -9.69 19.65
N THR A 50 7.71 -8.78 20.06
CA THR A 50 6.27 -8.86 19.74
C THR A 50 5.88 -7.85 18.68
N PHE A 51 5.26 -8.32 17.58
CA PHE A 51 4.61 -7.49 16.57
C PHE A 51 3.10 -7.41 16.83
N GLY A 52 2.50 -6.27 16.56
CA GLY A 52 1.05 -6.05 16.72
C GLY A 52 0.33 -5.99 15.37
N PHE A 53 -0.58 -6.93 15.11
CA PHE A 53 -1.35 -6.99 13.86
C PHE A 53 -2.80 -6.57 14.11
N ASN A 54 -3.09 -5.31 13.79
CA ASN A 54 -4.38 -4.68 14.05
C ASN A 54 -5.21 -4.59 12.78
N VAL A 55 -5.89 -5.67 12.42
CA VAL A 55 -6.62 -5.82 11.17
C VAL A 55 -8.14 -5.84 11.39
N PRO A 56 -8.97 -5.53 10.37
CA PRO A 56 -10.41 -5.65 10.49
C PRO A 56 -10.84 -7.13 10.42
N GLN A 57 -10.98 -7.78 11.58
CA GLN A 57 -11.50 -9.15 11.64
C GLN A 57 -13.02 -9.20 11.52
N THR A 58 -13.70 -8.07 11.81
CA THR A 58 -15.13 -7.87 11.61
C THR A 58 -15.40 -6.53 10.91
N GLY A 59 -16.65 -6.27 10.49
CA GLY A 59 -17.04 -5.03 9.82
C GLY A 59 -16.96 -5.08 8.29
N ALA A 60 -16.92 -3.89 7.66
CA ALA A 60 -17.03 -3.73 6.20
C ALA A 60 -15.87 -4.34 5.42
N TYR A 61 -14.68 -4.46 6.04
CA TYR A 61 -13.45 -4.93 5.41
C TYR A 61 -12.91 -6.23 6.00
N ALA A 62 -13.81 -7.05 6.58
CA ALA A 62 -13.42 -8.30 7.25
C ALA A 62 -12.76 -9.33 6.32
N ASP A 63 -13.15 -9.37 5.06
CA ASP A 63 -12.59 -10.32 4.08
C ASP A 63 -11.13 -9.98 3.76
N GLU A 64 -10.82 -8.69 3.64
CA GLU A 64 -9.45 -8.18 3.49
C GLU A 64 -8.63 -8.44 4.76
N GLY A 65 -9.19 -8.15 5.93
CA GLY A 65 -8.51 -8.37 7.21
C GLY A 65 -8.16 -9.84 7.47
N ALA A 66 -9.01 -10.76 7.05
CA ALA A 66 -8.71 -12.19 7.12
C ALA A 66 -7.52 -12.59 6.24
N ASP A 67 -7.42 -12.02 5.03
CA ASP A 67 -6.29 -12.28 4.13
C ASP A 67 -5.01 -11.60 4.62
N GLU A 68 -5.13 -10.38 5.18
CA GLU A 68 -4.03 -9.66 5.84
C GLU A 68 -3.42 -10.49 6.98
N LEU A 69 -4.26 -11.00 7.88
CA LEU A 69 -3.80 -11.78 9.04
C LEU A 69 -3.06 -13.04 8.62
N ARG A 70 -3.58 -13.81 7.66
CA ARG A 70 -2.90 -14.98 7.09
C ARG A 70 -1.50 -14.65 6.58
N ALA A 71 -1.37 -13.51 5.91
CA ALA A 71 -0.09 -13.11 5.34
C ALA A 71 0.90 -12.61 6.41
N TYR A 72 0.45 -11.95 7.45
CA TYR A 72 1.29 -11.61 8.60
C TYR A 72 1.80 -12.85 9.33
N GLU A 73 0.93 -13.84 9.57
CA GLU A 73 1.32 -15.13 10.17
C GLU A 73 2.38 -15.84 9.33
N LEU A 74 2.17 -15.91 8.01
CA LEU A 74 3.14 -16.51 7.08
C LEU A 74 4.47 -15.74 7.08
N ALA A 75 4.43 -14.41 7.13
CA ALA A 75 5.63 -13.58 7.20
C ALA A 75 6.43 -13.85 8.48
N VAL A 76 5.77 -13.95 9.63
CA VAL A 76 6.43 -14.28 10.91
C VAL A 76 7.08 -15.66 10.87
N GLU A 77 6.43 -16.65 10.26
CA GLU A 77 7.01 -17.99 10.06
C GLU A 77 8.31 -17.90 9.24
N HIS A 78 8.27 -17.20 8.10
CA HIS A 78 9.43 -17.06 7.23
C HIS A 78 10.56 -16.24 7.86
N ILE A 79 10.24 -15.16 8.59
CA ILE A 79 11.22 -14.37 9.35
C ILE A 79 11.93 -15.25 10.38
N ASN A 80 11.18 -16.04 11.15
CA ASN A 80 11.74 -16.92 12.17
C ASN A 80 12.54 -18.10 11.57
N ALA A 81 12.16 -18.57 10.39
CA ALA A 81 12.89 -19.60 9.65
C ALA A 81 14.15 -19.04 8.97
N GLY A 82 14.22 -17.75 8.71
CA GLY A 82 15.29 -17.09 7.93
C GLY A 82 15.21 -17.40 6.44
N GLY A 83 14.03 -17.71 5.91
CA GLY A 83 13.79 -18.01 4.49
C GLY A 83 12.36 -18.45 4.23
N GLY A 84 12.03 -18.63 2.96
CA GLY A 84 10.70 -19.01 2.46
C GLY A 84 9.94 -17.85 1.82
N GLY A 85 9.07 -18.18 0.87
CA GLY A 85 8.26 -17.19 0.14
C GLY A 85 9.10 -16.08 -0.49
N MET A 86 8.65 -14.84 -0.39
CA MET A 86 9.39 -13.69 -0.93
C MET A 86 10.67 -13.35 -0.15
N LEU A 87 10.89 -13.88 1.04
CA LEU A 87 12.16 -13.66 1.75
C LEU A 87 13.34 -14.29 1.00
N ASP A 88 13.13 -15.38 0.26
CA ASP A 88 14.18 -16.02 -0.54
C ASP A 88 14.58 -15.16 -1.76
N THR A 89 13.64 -14.39 -2.30
CA THR A 89 13.86 -13.53 -3.48
C THR A 89 14.20 -12.09 -3.11
N PHE A 90 13.95 -11.69 -1.87
CA PHE A 90 14.23 -10.33 -1.38
C PHE A 90 15.70 -9.96 -1.53
N THR A 91 15.99 -8.78 -2.08
CA THR A 91 17.36 -8.34 -2.35
C THR A 91 18.17 -8.14 -1.07
N SER A 92 17.56 -7.71 0.03
CA SER A 92 18.20 -7.73 1.34
C SER A 92 18.34 -9.18 1.84
N LYS A 93 19.52 -9.51 2.36
CA LYS A 93 19.81 -10.80 2.96
C LYS A 93 20.12 -10.68 4.46
N ALA A 94 19.61 -9.62 5.10
CA ALA A 94 19.86 -9.37 6.50
C ALA A 94 19.17 -10.36 7.44
N LEU A 95 17.97 -10.82 7.09
CA LEU A 95 17.20 -11.79 7.89
C LEU A 95 17.69 -13.22 7.65
N THR A 96 18.20 -13.85 8.71
CA THR A 96 18.75 -15.22 8.66
C THR A 96 18.14 -16.15 9.74
N GLY A 97 17.07 -15.70 10.40
CA GLY A 97 16.37 -16.45 11.44
C GLY A 97 16.07 -15.55 12.65
N GLY A 98 14.82 -15.11 12.77
CA GLY A 98 14.41 -14.09 13.74
C GLY A 98 14.96 -12.70 13.39
N VAL A 99 14.97 -11.79 14.38
CA VAL A 99 15.42 -10.39 14.23
C VAL A 99 16.33 -10.04 15.39
N ASN A 100 17.53 -9.56 15.11
CA ASN A 100 18.54 -9.22 16.13
C ASN A 100 18.74 -10.32 17.19
N GLY A 101 18.74 -11.59 16.74
CA GLY A 101 18.88 -12.77 17.60
C GLY A 101 17.64 -13.11 18.43
N LYS A 102 16.50 -12.48 18.19
CA LYS A 102 15.24 -12.73 18.87
C LYS A 102 14.21 -13.38 17.95
N LYS A 103 13.40 -14.28 18.51
CA LYS A 103 12.25 -14.86 17.82
C LYS A 103 11.11 -13.84 17.76
N VAL A 104 10.51 -13.66 16.58
CA VAL A 104 9.32 -12.83 16.41
C VAL A 104 8.09 -13.59 16.89
N THR A 105 7.32 -12.95 17.78
CA THR A 105 5.97 -13.34 18.19
C THR A 105 4.99 -12.24 17.77
N PHE A 106 3.70 -12.51 17.82
CA PHE A 106 2.71 -11.47 17.49
C PHE A 106 1.47 -11.56 18.36
N VAL A 107 0.76 -10.42 18.42
CA VAL A 107 -0.57 -10.27 19.00
C VAL A 107 -1.50 -9.65 17.96
N THR A 108 -2.79 -9.91 18.08
CA THR A 108 -3.78 -9.43 17.11
C THR A 108 -4.83 -8.54 17.75
N GLY A 109 -5.40 -7.64 16.95
CA GLY A 109 -6.52 -6.80 17.31
C GLY A 109 -7.56 -6.77 16.20
N ASP A 110 -8.82 -6.51 16.56
CA ASP A 110 -9.91 -6.28 15.62
C ASP A 110 -10.21 -4.79 15.54
N THR A 111 -9.98 -4.18 14.39
CA THR A 111 -10.29 -2.77 14.15
C THR A 111 -11.78 -2.52 13.95
N GLN A 112 -12.56 -3.55 13.60
CA GLN A 112 -13.99 -3.46 13.21
C GLN A 112 -14.25 -2.43 12.10
N THR A 113 -13.21 -2.02 11.36
CA THR A 113 -13.23 -0.89 10.41
C THR A 113 -13.59 0.46 11.09
N LYS A 114 -13.35 0.60 12.41
CA LYS A 114 -13.68 1.77 13.24
C LYS A 114 -12.44 2.30 13.96
N SER A 115 -12.23 3.61 13.91
CA SER A 115 -11.05 4.26 14.49
C SER A 115 -10.94 4.06 16.01
N ASP A 116 -12.04 4.14 16.74
CA ASP A 116 -12.03 3.98 18.22
C ASP A 116 -11.67 2.55 18.63
N ALA A 117 -12.27 1.54 17.97
CA ALA A 117 -11.94 0.14 18.22
C ALA A 117 -10.48 -0.16 17.90
N ALA A 118 -9.99 0.38 16.78
CA ALA A 118 -8.61 0.22 16.34
C ALA A 118 -7.61 0.89 17.31
N ARG A 119 -7.89 2.10 17.80
CA ARG A 119 -7.06 2.77 18.80
C ARG A 119 -7.03 1.99 20.13
N ALA A 120 -8.19 1.49 20.58
CA ALA A 120 -8.28 0.71 21.80
C ALA A 120 -7.47 -0.60 21.72
N SER A 121 -7.58 -1.34 20.62
CA SER A 121 -6.81 -2.57 20.41
C SER A 121 -5.31 -2.31 20.24
N ALA A 122 -4.92 -1.27 19.47
CA ALA A 122 -3.51 -0.89 19.32
C ALA A 122 -2.90 -0.46 20.67
N LYS A 123 -3.62 0.35 21.45
CA LYS A 123 -3.18 0.75 22.79
C LYS A 123 -2.94 -0.46 23.69
N ARG A 124 -3.86 -1.42 23.73
CA ARG A 124 -3.67 -2.67 24.48
C ARG A 124 -2.41 -3.42 24.04
N MET A 125 -2.23 -3.60 22.73
CA MET A 125 -1.05 -4.30 22.19
C MET A 125 0.27 -3.62 22.58
N ILE A 126 0.30 -2.28 22.60
CA ILE A 126 1.49 -1.52 22.99
C ILE A 126 1.72 -1.58 24.50
N GLU A 127 0.70 -1.31 25.32
CA GLU A 127 0.84 -1.13 26.76
C GLU A 127 0.88 -2.44 27.54
N ASN A 128 0.09 -3.45 27.11
CA ASN A 128 -0.05 -4.70 27.86
C ASN A 128 0.73 -5.85 27.24
N ASP A 129 0.79 -5.91 25.90
CA ASP A 129 1.40 -7.04 25.20
C ASP A 129 2.84 -6.74 24.73
N GLY A 130 3.32 -5.51 24.93
CA GLY A 130 4.69 -5.10 24.61
C GLY A 130 5.01 -5.04 23.11
N ALA A 131 4.02 -4.78 22.26
CA ALA A 131 4.24 -4.67 20.82
C ALA A 131 5.17 -3.49 20.49
N ILE A 132 6.22 -3.75 19.69
CA ILE A 132 7.21 -2.75 19.27
C ILE A 132 6.82 -2.03 17.98
N MET A 133 5.88 -2.59 17.24
CA MET A 133 5.32 -2.01 16.03
C MET A 133 3.86 -2.41 15.94
N ILE A 134 3.07 -1.59 15.29
CA ILE A 134 1.68 -1.89 14.94
C ILE A 134 1.54 -1.85 13.43
N THR A 135 0.82 -2.81 12.88
CA THR A 135 0.39 -2.78 11.48
C THR A 135 -1.12 -2.74 11.37
N GLY A 136 -1.63 -2.64 10.15
CA GLY A 136 -3.04 -2.70 9.84
C GLY A 136 -3.57 -1.38 9.29
N GLY A 137 -4.86 -1.16 9.49
CA GLY A 137 -5.50 0.04 9.01
C GLY A 137 -5.97 -0.05 7.57
N SER A 138 -6.69 -1.12 7.20
CA SER A 138 -7.34 -1.27 5.89
C SER A 138 -8.27 -0.10 5.57
N SER A 139 -8.86 0.54 6.57
CA SER A 139 -9.53 1.85 6.44
C SER A 139 -8.53 2.97 6.67
N SER A 140 -8.47 3.96 5.77
CA SER A 140 -7.56 5.11 5.91
C SER A 140 -7.87 5.97 7.14
N GLY A 141 -9.14 6.10 7.54
CA GLY A 141 -9.50 6.77 8.80
C GLY A 141 -8.96 6.03 10.03
N VAL A 142 -8.99 4.70 10.00
CA VAL A 142 -8.37 3.84 11.02
C VAL A 142 -6.85 4.01 11.03
N ALA A 143 -6.21 3.96 9.86
CA ALA A 143 -4.76 4.11 9.73
C ALA A 143 -4.26 5.44 10.30
N ILE A 144 -4.91 6.56 9.95
CA ILE A 144 -4.56 7.89 10.45
C ILE A 144 -4.68 7.94 11.99
N ALA A 145 -5.75 7.38 12.54
CA ALA A 145 -5.99 7.36 13.99
C ALA A 145 -4.95 6.51 14.74
N VAL A 146 -4.60 5.34 14.21
CA VAL A 146 -3.60 4.45 14.82
C VAL A 146 -2.18 5.00 14.62
N GLN A 147 -1.88 5.60 13.47
CA GLN A 147 -0.60 6.27 13.22
C GLN A 147 -0.33 7.40 14.23
N GLY A 148 -1.36 8.21 14.53
CA GLY A 148 -1.25 9.23 15.58
C GLY A 148 -0.96 8.62 16.96
N LEU A 149 -1.67 7.55 17.33
CA LEU A 149 -1.42 6.82 18.57
C LEU A 149 0.01 6.24 18.64
N CYS A 150 0.49 5.64 17.55
CA CYS A 150 1.83 5.06 17.50
C CYS A 150 2.91 6.15 17.59
N GLN A 151 2.71 7.31 16.97
CA GLN A 151 3.58 8.48 17.11
C GLN A 151 3.63 8.94 18.58
N GLU A 152 2.49 9.05 19.26
CA GLU A 152 2.42 9.44 20.67
C GLU A 152 3.07 8.40 21.59
N ALA A 153 2.89 7.12 21.30
CA ALA A 153 3.40 6.03 22.10
C ALA A 153 4.89 5.71 21.86
N GLY A 154 5.50 6.22 20.80
CA GLY A 154 6.87 5.91 20.43
C GLY A 154 7.05 4.48 19.92
N VAL A 155 6.19 4.04 18.99
CA VAL A 155 6.33 2.78 18.26
C VAL A 155 6.14 3.03 16.77
N ILE A 156 6.71 2.17 15.91
CA ILE A 156 6.52 2.28 14.45
C ILE A 156 5.12 1.80 14.07
N PHE A 157 4.49 2.54 13.14
CA PHE A 157 3.27 2.14 12.46
C PHE A 157 3.58 1.81 10.99
N MET A 158 3.32 0.55 10.62
CA MET A 158 3.40 0.11 9.21
C MET A 158 1.97 0.09 8.67
N ALA A 159 1.57 1.16 8.00
CA ALA A 159 0.23 1.31 7.45
C ALA A 159 -0.07 0.21 6.42
N GLY A 160 -1.10 -0.60 6.66
CA GLY A 160 -1.52 -1.74 5.85
C GLY A 160 -2.17 -1.32 4.53
N LEU A 161 -3.34 -1.85 4.27
CA LEU A 161 -4.11 -1.58 3.06
C LEU A 161 -4.82 -0.21 3.15
N THR A 162 -4.08 0.86 3.38
CA THR A 162 -4.58 2.25 3.47
C THR A 162 -4.21 3.04 2.22
N HIS A 163 -5.18 3.69 1.59
CA HIS A 163 -5.02 4.23 0.25
C HIS A 163 -5.27 5.75 0.13
N SER A 164 -5.82 6.44 1.16
CA SER A 164 -5.97 7.90 1.12
C SER A 164 -4.62 8.60 0.96
N ASN A 165 -4.58 9.68 0.19
CA ASN A 165 -3.44 10.58 0.12
C ASN A 165 -3.05 11.12 1.50
N ASP A 166 -4.03 11.31 2.39
CA ASP A 166 -3.85 11.95 3.69
C ASP A 166 -2.87 11.18 4.60
N THR A 167 -2.80 9.85 4.49
CA THR A 167 -1.99 8.99 5.39
C THR A 167 -0.49 9.34 5.36
N THR A 168 0.07 9.56 4.18
CA THR A 168 1.46 10.01 3.96
C THR A 168 1.52 11.43 3.38
N GLY A 169 0.39 12.15 3.41
CA GLY A 169 0.25 13.56 3.11
C GLY A 169 0.05 14.39 4.37
N LYS A 170 -1.08 15.11 4.47
CA LYS A 170 -1.36 16.06 5.56
C LYS A 170 -1.34 15.43 6.97
N ASP A 171 -1.63 14.13 7.10
CA ASP A 171 -1.67 13.41 8.38
C ASP A 171 -0.43 12.54 8.63
N ARG A 172 0.63 12.67 7.81
CA ARG A 172 1.87 11.90 7.97
C ARG A 172 2.53 12.12 9.32
N ARG A 173 3.23 11.10 9.81
CA ARG A 173 3.99 11.11 11.07
C ARG A 173 5.34 10.43 10.88
N ALA A 174 6.35 10.86 11.64
CA ALA A 174 7.69 10.27 11.56
C ALA A 174 7.71 8.77 11.87
N ASN A 175 6.91 8.31 12.83
CA ASN A 175 6.83 6.88 13.16
C ASN A 175 5.92 6.08 12.21
N GLY A 176 5.39 6.68 11.13
CA GLY A 176 4.45 6.04 10.21
C GLY A 176 5.04 5.81 8.82
N PHE A 177 4.90 4.58 8.29
CA PHE A 177 5.33 4.19 6.94
C PHE A 177 4.19 3.51 6.18
N ARG A 178 4.08 3.73 4.86
CA ARG A 178 3.05 3.10 4.05
C ARG A 178 3.62 2.35 2.86
N HIS A 179 3.39 1.04 2.82
CA HIS A 179 3.79 0.19 1.69
C HIS A 179 2.78 0.22 0.53
N PHE A 180 1.51 0.48 0.81
CA PHE A 180 0.45 0.52 -0.20
C PHE A 180 0.52 1.81 -1.02
N PHE A 181 0.14 1.74 -2.31
CA PHE A 181 0.00 2.92 -3.17
C PHE A 181 -1.17 3.81 -2.69
N ASN A 182 -1.29 5.01 -3.23
CA ASN A 182 -2.33 5.96 -2.82
C ASN A 182 -3.24 6.39 -3.97
N THR A 183 -4.24 7.21 -3.64
CA THR A 183 -5.25 7.64 -4.62
C THR A 183 -4.67 8.53 -5.71
N GLU A 184 -3.62 9.30 -5.44
CA GLU A 184 -2.89 10.08 -6.45
C GLU A 184 -2.26 9.17 -7.50
N MET A 185 -1.60 8.09 -7.05
CA MET A 185 -1.02 7.08 -7.93
C MET A 185 -2.10 6.34 -8.73
N THR A 186 -3.27 6.09 -8.14
CA THR A 186 -4.43 5.52 -8.86
C THR A 186 -4.88 6.44 -9.98
N GLY A 187 -5.08 7.73 -9.71
CA GLY A 187 -5.52 8.70 -10.73
C GLY A 187 -4.54 8.75 -11.91
N ALA A 188 -3.23 8.84 -11.60
CA ALA A 188 -2.17 8.88 -12.59
C ALA A 188 -2.10 7.61 -13.48
N ALA A 189 -2.31 6.42 -12.88
CA ALA A 189 -2.24 5.16 -13.61
C ALA A 189 -3.53 4.86 -14.39
N LEU A 190 -4.69 5.11 -13.79
CA LEU A 190 -5.97 4.66 -14.34
C LEU A 190 -6.51 5.60 -15.43
N ALA A 191 -6.37 6.92 -15.29
CA ALA A 191 -6.97 7.88 -16.21
C ALA A 191 -6.55 7.68 -17.68
N PRO A 192 -5.27 7.44 -18.04
CA PRO A 192 -4.91 7.17 -19.45
C PRO A 192 -5.57 5.92 -20.01
N VAL A 193 -5.75 4.88 -19.20
CA VAL A 193 -6.42 3.64 -19.61
C VAL A 193 -7.92 3.90 -19.85
N LEU A 194 -8.56 4.70 -18.98
CA LEU A 194 -9.96 5.09 -19.15
C LEU A 194 -10.16 5.93 -20.42
N GLU A 195 -9.26 6.90 -20.69
CA GLU A 195 -9.32 7.70 -21.93
C GLU A 195 -9.22 6.82 -23.18
N ASN A 196 -8.27 5.88 -23.20
CA ASN A 196 -8.06 4.98 -24.32
C ASN A 196 -9.25 4.04 -24.58
N ASN A 197 -9.97 3.62 -23.54
CA ASN A 197 -11.08 2.65 -23.67
C ASN A 197 -12.45 3.31 -23.77
N TYR A 198 -12.66 4.44 -23.12
CA TYR A 198 -13.97 5.08 -23.00
C TYR A 198 -14.06 6.44 -23.69
N GLY A 199 -12.91 6.96 -24.14
CA GLY A 199 -12.84 8.25 -24.84
C GLY A 199 -12.94 9.45 -23.91
N ARG A 200 -13.08 10.61 -24.55
CA ARG A 200 -13.15 11.94 -23.91
C ARG A 200 -14.59 12.40 -23.71
N ASP A 201 -14.73 13.52 -23.01
CA ASP A 201 -15.98 14.31 -22.87
C ASP A 201 -17.13 13.49 -22.29
N ARG A 202 -16.92 12.91 -21.10
CA ARG A 202 -17.93 12.13 -20.37
C ARG A 202 -18.58 12.93 -19.23
N LYS A 203 -19.80 12.56 -18.87
CA LYS A 203 -20.54 13.10 -17.73
C LYS A 203 -20.51 12.09 -16.58
N VAL A 204 -19.83 12.46 -15.51
CA VAL A 204 -19.47 11.56 -14.42
C VAL A 204 -20.35 11.78 -13.20
N TYR A 205 -20.92 10.69 -12.69
CA TYR A 205 -21.55 10.64 -11.38
C TYR A 205 -20.66 9.86 -10.42
N HIS A 206 -20.29 10.46 -9.27
CA HIS A 206 -19.53 9.79 -8.23
C HIS A 206 -20.45 9.31 -7.12
N LEU A 207 -20.36 8.03 -6.74
CA LEU A 207 -20.81 7.51 -5.45
C LEU A 207 -19.58 7.26 -4.58
N THR A 208 -19.55 7.91 -3.42
CA THR A 208 -18.32 8.03 -2.65
C THR A 208 -18.55 7.71 -1.19
N ALA A 209 -17.82 6.74 -0.65
CA ALA A 209 -17.82 6.41 0.77
C ALA A 209 -17.44 7.64 1.61
N ASP A 210 -18.26 7.97 2.61
CA ASP A 210 -18.17 9.24 3.36
C ASP A 210 -17.08 9.19 4.44
N TYR A 211 -15.83 9.11 4.02
CA TYR A 211 -14.65 9.22 4.88
C TYR A 211 -13.39 9.59 4.07
N THR A 212 -12.27 9.84 4.74
CA THR A 212 -11.03 10.40 4.14
C THR A 212 -10.57 9.68 2.87
N TRP A 213 -10.68 8.34 2.78
CA TRP A 213 -10.31 7.63 1.57
C TRP A 213 -11.23 7.94 0.40
N GLY A 214 -12.55 7.87 0.62
CA GLY A 214 -13.51 8.14 -0.44
C GLY A 214 -13.33 9.55 -1.02
N TRP A 215 -13.15 10.54 -0.15
CA TRP A 215 -12.91 11.93 -0.58
C TRP A 215 -11.62 12.07 -1.35
N SER A 216 -10.54 11.44 -0.88
CA SER A 216 -9.24 11.43 -1.55
C SER A 216 -9.31 10.72 -2.92
N GLN A 217 -10.02 9.60 -3.01
CA GLN A 217 -10.16 8.84 -4.24
C GLN A 217 -10.97 9.62 -5.28
N GLU A 218 -12.10 10.20 -4.89
CA GLU A 218 -12.93 11.05 -5.77
C GLU A 218 -12.09 12.21 -6.31
N GLY A 219 -11.44 12.98 -5.43
CA GLY A 219 -10.63 14.12 -5.85
C GLY A 219 -9.48 13.73 -6.77
N SER A 220 -8.83 12.59 -6.55
CA SER A 220 -7.76 12.13 -7.43
C SER A 220 -8.30 11.70 -8.79
N ILE A 221 -9.42 10.99 -8.87
CA ILE A 221 -10.02 10.63 -10.16
C ILE A 221 -10.45 11.89 -10.91
N GLN A 222 -11.13 12.83 -10.28
CA GLN A 222 -11.51 14.11 -10.88
C GLN A 222 -10.28 14.84 -11.46
N LYS A 223 -9.23 15.02 -10.64
CA LYS A 223 -7.99 15.70 -11.05
C LYS A 223 -7.38 15.15 -12.35
N TYR A 224 -7.37 13.83 -12.50
CA TYR A 224 -6.74 13.19 -13.66
C TYR A 224 -7.69 12.99 -14.84
N THR A 225 -9.00 13.03 -14.65
CA THR A 225 -9.99 12.84 -15.72
C THR A 225 -10.58 14.17 -16.25
N GLU A 226 -10.59 15.24 -15.46
CA GLU A 226 -11.01 16.58 -15.92
C GLU A 226 -10.26 17.04 -17.19
N PRO A 227 -8.92 16.87 -17.34
CA PRO A 227 -8.21 17.24 -18.56
C PRO A 227 -8.65 16.47 -19.80
N MET A 228 -9.32 15.32 -19.62
CA MET A 228 -9.93 14.53 -20.70
C MET A 228 -11.35 15.01 -21.06
N GLY A 229 -11.86 16.05 -20.41
CA GLY A 229 -13.23 16.53 -20.57
C GLY A 229 -14.27 15.70 -19.80
N TRP A 230 -13.84 14.91 -18.80
CA TRP A 230 -14.77 14.19 -17.93
C TRP A 230 -15.33 15.18 -16.89
N GLU A 231 -16.58 15.57 -17.07
CA GLU A 231 -17.27 16.55 -16.24
C GLU A 231 -18.03 15.86 -15.10
N THR A 232 -17.73 16.20 -13.85
CA THR A 232 -18.50 15.73 -12.70
C THR A 232 -19.87 16.44 -12.66
N VAL A 233 -20.93 15.70 -12.91
CA VAL A 233 -22.32 16.22 -12.81
C VAL A 233 -22.90 16.07 -11.40
N ALA A 234 -22.43 15.08 -10.64
CA ALA A 234 -22.78 14.92 -9.22
C ALA A 234 -21.74 14.08 -8.48
N ALA A 235 -21.59 14.38 -7.19
CA ALA A 235 -20.81 13.61 -6.24
C ALA A 235 -21.63 13.41 -4.95
N VAL A 236 -22.01 12.16 -4.68
CA VAL A 236 -22.91 11.81 -3.58
C VAL A 236 -22.18 10.95 -2.55
N ARG A 237 -22.28 11.34 -1.30
CA ARG A 237 -21.68 10.64 -0.16
C ARG A 237 -22.59 9.50 0.32
N THR A 238 -21.98 8.37 0.64
CA THR A 238 -22.67 7.20 1.18
C THR A 238 -22.00 6.75 2.48
N PRO A 239 -22.75 6.29 3.48
CA PRO A 239 -22.15 5.79 4.72
C PRO A 239 -21.37 4.50 4.46
N VAL A 240 -20.23 4.32 5.18
CA VAL A 240 -19.47 3.06 5.15
C VAL A 240 -20.28 1.95 5.82
N GLY A 241 -20.33 0.79 5.18
CA GLY A 241 -21.10 -0.38 5.66
C GLY A 241 -22.55 -0.36 5.23
N ALA A 242 -22.93 0.42 4.21
CA ALA A 242 -24.28 0.41 3.65
C ALA A 242 -24.59 -0.92 2.96
N GLY A 243 -25.72 -1.54 3.31
CA GLY A 243 -26.20 -2.76 2.64
C GLY A 243 -27.03 -2.48 1.39
N ASP A 244 -27.71 -1.33 1.37
CA ASP A 244 -28.63 -0.90 0.29
C ASP A 244 -28.17 0.43 -0.29
N PHE A 245 -27.90 0.43 -1.60
CA PHE A 245 -27.50 1.59 -2.38
C PHE A 245 -28.59 2.09 -3.33
N SER A 246 -29.78 1.49 -3.34
CA SER A 246 -30.87 1.80 -4.26
C SER A 246 -31.24 3.29 -4.29
N GLN A 247 -31.32 3.92 -3.11
CA GLN A 247 -31.63 5.36 -2.98
C GLN A 247 -30.54 6.27 -3.59
N TYR A 248 -29.29 5.80 -3.66
CA TYR A 248 -28.17 6.54 -4.27
C TYR A 248 -28.03 6.27 -5.76
N ILE A 249 -28.45 5.07 -6.23
CA ILE A 249 -28.38 4.65 -7.63
C ILE A 249 -29.56 5.22 -8.43
N THR A 250 -30.77 5.24 -7.87
CA THR A 250 -31.97 5.71 -8.58
C THR A 250 -31.81 7.10 -9.22
N PRO A 251 -31.22 8.12 -8.55
CA PRO A 251 -31.00 9.43 -9.16
C PRO A 251 -30.08 9.40 -10.38
N ILE A 252 -29.14 8.44 -10.48
CA ILE A 252 -28.20 8.33 -11.59
C ILE A 252 -28.94 8.09 -12.92
N LEU A 253 -30.05 7.35 -12.87
CA LEU A 253 -30.82 7.01 -14.06
C LEU A 253 -31.32 8.25 -14.85
N ASN A 254 -31.53 9.36 -14.16
CA ASN A 254 -32.05 10.61 -14.71
C ASN A 254 -31.08 11.80 -14.62
N SER A 255 -29.83 11.56 -14.20
CA SER A 255 -28.82 12.62 -13.99
C SER A 255 -28.22 13.19 -15.28
N GLY A 256 -28.38 12.47 -16.39
CA GLY A 256 -27.65 12.75 -17.64
C GLY A 256 -26.20 12.26 -17.63
N ALA A 257 -25.73 11.62 -16.56
CA ALA A 257 -24.41 10.97 -16.51
C ALA A 257 -24.37 9.75 -17.45
N ASP A 258 -23.24 9.55 -18.09
CA ASP A 258 -22.89 8.37 -18.89
C ASP A 258 -21.77 7.54 -18.25
N THR A 259 -21.33 7.96 -17.08
CA THR A 259 -20.24 7.31 -16.33
C THR A 259 -20.56 7.32 -14.85
N LEU A 260 -20.42 6.17 -14.19
CA LEU A 260 -20.47 6.02 -12.72
C LEU A 260 -19.09 5.65 -12.21
N VAL A 261 -18.55 6.45 -11.30
CA VAL A 261 -17.35 6.11 -10.53
C VAL A 261 -17.75 5.70 -9.12
N LEU A 262 -17.48 4.44 -8.77
CA LEU A 262 -17.73 3.88 -7.46
C LEU A 262 -16.47 4.01 -6.59
N ASN A 263 -16.38 5.07 -5.80
CA ASN A 263 -15.34 5.25 -4.79
C ASN A 263 -15.70 4.48 -3.51
N HIS A 264 -15.94 3.18 -3.67
CA HIS A 264 -16.29 2.22 -2.63
C HIS A 264 -15.27 1.10 -2.56
N TYR A 265 -15.12 0.47 -1.39
CA TYR A 265 -14.21 -0.64 -1.16
C TYR A 265 -14.89 -1.75 -0.34
N GLY A 266 -14.34 -2.97 -0.40
CA GLY A 266 -14.84 -4.12 0.35
C GLY A 266 -16.30 -4.42 0.02
N LYS A 267 -17.10 -4.70 1.05
CA LYS A 267 -18.54 -5.02 0.90
C LYS A 267 -19.37 -3.89 0.30
N ASP A 268 -19.00 -2.64 0.55
CA ASP A 268 -19.70 -1.49 -0.03
C ASP A 268 -19.58 -1.47 -1.56
N MET A 269 -18.37 -1.78 -2.09
CA MET A 269 -18.19 -1.91 -3.54
C MET A 269 -18.99 -3.08 -4.11
N VAL A 270 -18.93 -4.24 -3.47
CA VAL A 270 -19.70 -5.43 -3.91
C VAL A 270 -21.18 -5.10 -4.01
N ASN A 271 -21.74 -4.49 -2.97
CA ASN A 271 -23.15 -4.14 -2.92
C ASN A 271 -23.54 -3.06 -3.94
N SER A 272 -22.78 -1.96 -3.98
CA SER A 272 -23.10 -0.83 -4.88
C SER A 272 -22.95 -1.21 -6.36
N LEU A 273 -21.90 -1.96 -6.71
CA LEU A 273 -21.70 -2.42 -8.08
C LEU A 273 -22.78 -3.41 -8.52
N THR A 274 -23.07 -4.41 -7.69
CA THR A 274 -24.12 -5.40 -8.00
C THR A 274 -25.47 -4.73 -8.19
N GLN A 275 -25.83 -3.81 -7.30
CA GLN A 275 -27.09 -3.05 -7.42
C GLN A 275 -27.07 -2.11 -8.63
N ALA A 276 -25.97 -1.42 -8.94
CA ALA A 276 -25.86 -0.58 -10.13
C ALA A 276 -26.14 -1.37 -11.42
N VAL A 277 -25.60 -2.58 -11.51
CA VAL A 277 -25.85 -3.49 -12.64
C VAL A 277 -27.31 -3.98 -12.65
N GLN A 278 -27.87 -4.35 -11.50
CA GLN A 278 -29.30 -4.77 -11.37
C GLN A 278 -30.26 -3.65 -11.75
N PHE A 279 -29.92 -2.40 -11.52
CA PHE A 279 -30.69 -1.24 -11.97
C PHE A 279 -30.52 -0.93 -13.47
N GLY A 280 -29.79 -1.77 -14.21
CA GLY A 280 -29.62 -1.67 -15.67
C GLY A 280 -28.66 -0.58 -16.13
N LEU A 281 -27.80 -0.04 -15.25
CA LEU A 281 -26.85 1.01 -15.65
C LEU A 281 -25.84 0.52 -16.70
N ARG A 282 -25.42 -0.74 -16.63
CA ARG A 282 -24.47 -1.32 -17.61
C ARG A 282 -25.02 -1.32 -19.03
N ASP A 283 -26.34 -1.55 -19.20
CA ASP A 283 -26.99 -1.69 -20.52
C ASP A 283 -27.58 -0.37 -21.02
N LYS A 284 -27.37 0.71 -20.25
CA LYS A 284 -27.90 2.03 -20.57
C LYS A 284 -27.05 2.74 -21.60
N GLN A 285 -27.70 3.52 -22.45
CA GLN A 285 -27.06 4.51 -23.33
C GLN A 285 -27.52 5.92 -22.95
N VAL A 286 -26.58 6.86 -22.98
CA VAL A 286 -26.83 8.29 -22.76
C VAL A 286 -26.19 9.09 -23.88
N ASN A 287 -27.03 9.84 -24.63
CA ASN A 287 -26.57 10.67 -25.76
C ASN A 287 -25.71 9.89 -26.78
N GLY A 288 -26.08 8.63 -27.05
CA GLY A 288 -25.38 7.74 -27.99
C GLY A 288 -24.07 7.14 -27.48
N LYS A 289 -23.74 7.32 -26.20
CA LYS A 289 -22.60 6.66 -25.54
C LYS A 289 -23.08 5.55 -24.62
N ASP A 290 -22.39 4.43 -24.63
CA ASP A 290 -22.61 3.37 -23.64
C ASP A 290 -22.27 3.88 -22.24
N PHE A 291 -23.11 3.53 -21.28
CA PHE A 291 -22.87 3.85 -19.86
C PHE A 291 -21.73 2.98 -19.33
N VAL A 292 -20.75 3.61 -18.68
CA VAL A 292 -19.59 2.90 -18.11
C VAL A 292 -19.55 3.01 -16.59
N ILE A 293 -19.05 1.95 -15.95
CA ILE A 293 -18.81 1.92 -14.51
C ILE A 293 -17.31 1.75 -14.28
N VAL A 294 -16.75 2.50 -13.35
CA VAL A 294 -15.34 2.46 -12.96
C VAL A 294 -15.26 2.21 -11.45
N VAL A 295 -14.41 1.28 -11.04
CA VAL A 295 -14.08 0.99 -9.63
C VAL A 295 -12.60 1.29 -9.42
N PRO A 296 -12.22 2.50 -8.98
CA PRO A 296 -10.82 2.95 -9.01
C PRO A 296 -9.84 2.08 -8.24
N LEU A 297 -10.23 1.55 -7.07
CA LEU A 297 -9.46 0.58 -6.30
C LEU A 297 -10.12 -0.79 -6.37
N TYR A 298 -9.39 -1.79 -6.87
CA TYR A 298 -9.97 -3.10 -7.20
C TYR A 298 -9.16 -4.23 -6.59
N SER A 299 -9.81 -5.21 -6.00
CA SER A 299 -9.15 -6.40 -5.44
C SER A 299 -9.80 -7.70 -5.90
N ARG A 300 -9.03 -8.80 -5.83
CA ARG A 300 -9.54 -10.15 -6.09
C ARG A 300 -10.77 -10.46 -5.22
N LEU A 301 -10.72 -10.07 -3.94
CA LEU A 301 -11.81 -10.36 -2.98
C LEU A 301 -13.10 -9.62 -3.37
N MET A 302 -12.99 -8.35 -3.76
CA MET A 302 -14.12 -7.56 -4.21
C MET A 302 -14.75 -8.13 -5.49
N VAL A 303 -13.92 -8.50 -6.47
CA VAL A 303 -14.39 -9.09 -7.73
C VAL A 303 -15.04 -10.45 -7.48
N GLN A 304 -14.51 -11.26 -6.58
CA GLN A 304 -15.10 -12.53 -6.19
C GLN A 304 -16.48 -12.34 -5.54
N GLY A 305 -16.66 -11.30 -4.73
CA GLY A 305 -17.93 -10.94 -4.12
C GLY A 305 -18.95 -10.41 -5.13
N ALA A 306 -18.54 -9.60 -6.09
CA ALA A 306 -19.41 -9.00 -7.10
C ALA A 306 -19.76 -9.94 -8.27
N GLY A 307 -18.95 -10.99 -8.49
CA GLY A 307 -19.19 -11.98 -9.55
C GLY A 307 -19.29 -11.35 -10.93
N ASP A 308 -20.35 -11.71 -11.68
CA ASP A 308 -20.59 -11.21 -13.04
C ASP A 308 -20.77 -9.70 -13.13
N ALA A 309 -21.13 -9.05 -12.03
CA ALA A 309 -21.22 -7.59 -12.01
C ALA A 309 -19.87 -6.90 -12.24
N ALA A 310 -18.75 -7.57 -11.94
CA ALA A 310 -17.40 -7.03 -12.14
C ALA A 310 -16.85 -7.17 -13.56
N LYS A 311 -17.48 -7.95 -14.45
CA LYS A 311 -17.01 -8.17 -15.84
C LYS A 311 -16.84 -6.85 -16.59
N GLY A 312 -15.72 -6.72 -17.30
CA GLY A 312 -15.42 -5.55 -18.12
C GLY A 312 -15.04 -4.27 -17.37
N ILE A 313 -15.10 -4.24 -16.05
CA ILE A 313 -14.88 -3.05 -15.24
C ILE A 313 -13.40 -2.86 -14.94
N PHE A 314 -12.91 -1.63 -15.17
CA PHE A 314 -11.53 -1.23 -14.88
C PHE A 314 -11.37 -0.71 -13.46
N GLY A 315 -10.18 -0.95 -12.91
CA GLY A 315 -9.70 -0.41 -11.66
C GLY A 315 -8.19 -0.55 -11.53
N SER A 316 -7.64 -0.12 -10.39
CA SER A 316 -6.20 -0.23 -10.10
C SER A 316 -5.93 -1.12 -8.90
N THR A 317 -4.73 -1.69 -8.85
CA THR A 317 -4.20 -2.45 -7.72
C THR A 317 -2.68 -2.30 -7.62
N ASN A 318 -2.12 -2.54 -6.44
CA ASN A 318 -0.67 -2.50 -6.26
C ASN A 318 0.03 -3.82 -6.58
N TRP A 319 -0.73 -4.90 -6.67
CA TRP A 319 -0.21 -6.24 -6.91
C TRP A 319 -1.34 -7.20 -7.34
N HIS A 320 -0.98 -8.21 -8.14
CA HIS A 320 -1.91 -9.28 -8.53
C HIS A 320 -1.18 -10.62 -8.56
N TRP A 321 -1.84 -11.68 -8.10
CA TRP A 321 -1.25 -13.02 -7.98
C TRP A 321 -0.80 -13.64 -9.31
N SER A 322 -1.24 -13.12 -10.45
CA SER A 322 -0.82 -13.58 -11.79
C SER A 322 0.50 -12.99 -12.28
N LEU A 323 1.12 -12.09 -11.52
CA LEU A 323 2.43 -11.55 -11.86
C LEU A 323 3.49 -12.65 -11.95
N GLN A 324 4.44 -12.48 -12.89
CA GLN A 324 5.39 -13.53 -13.27
C GLN A 324 6.80 -13.31 -12.73
N ASP A 325 7.04 -12.25 -11.97
CA ASP A 325 8.32 -12.07 -11.28
C ASP A 325 8.54 -13.13 -10.20
N GLU A 326 9.80 -13.37 -9.85
CA GLU A 326 10.18 -14.45 -8.94
C GLU A 326 9.60 -14.28 -7.52
N GLY A 327 9.53 -13.02 -7.02
CA GLY A 327 8.93 -12.72 -5.72
C GLY A 327 7.45 -13.06 -5.68
N SER A 328 6.69 -12.61 -6.69
CA SER A 328 5.26 -12.91 -6.80
C SER A 328 5.00 -14.42 -6.88
N LYS A 329 5.75 -15.17 -7.71
CA LYS A 329 5.64 -16.63 -7.80
C LYS A 329 5.93 -17.31 -6.47
N ALA A 330 7.00 -16.90 -5.78
CA ALA A 330 7.38 -17.47 -4.49
C ALA A 330 6.29 -17.22 -3.43
N PHE A 331 5.70 -16.04 -3.40
CA PHE A 331 4.60 -15.72 -2.47
C PHE A 331 3.32 -16.49 -2.79
N VAL A 332 2.91 -16.52 -4.05
CA VAL A 332 1.71 -17.27 -4.50
C VAL A 332 1.84 -18.74 -4.16
N LYS A 333 3.04 -19.33 -4.37
CA LYS A 333 3.32 -20.72 -4.02
C LYS A 333 3.20 -20.95 -2.50
N ALA A 334 3.94 -20.18 -1.69
CA ALA A 334 3.97 -20.37 -0.24
C ALA A 334 2.59 -20.15 0.41
N PHE A 335 1.88 -19.09 0.00
CA PHE A 335 0.54 -18.80 0.48
C PHE A 335 -0.46 -19.87 0.04
N GLY A 336 -0.41 -20.25 -1.23
CA GLY A 336 -1.30 -21.28 -1.80
C GLY A 336 -1.10 -22.68 -1.18
N GLU A 337 0.13 -23.07 -0.89
CA GLU A 337 0.45 -24.34 -0.20
C GLU A 337 -0.11 -24.35 1.22
N LYS A 338 -0.09 -23.23 1.92
CA LYS A 338 -0.60 -23.13 3.30
C LYS A 338 -2.11 -23.00 3.38
N TYR A 339 -2.72 -22.19 2.51
CA TYR A 339 -4.12 -21.78 2.65
C TYR A 339 -5.06 -22.34 1.55
N GLY A 340 -4.52 -22.93 0.48
CA GLY A 340 -5.31 -23.61 -0.57
C GLY A 340 -5.92 -22.68 -1.62
N PHE A 341 -5.53 -21.39 -1.66
CA PHE A 341 -6.00 -20.40 -2.64
C PHE A 341 -4.97 -19.30 -2.86
N PRO A 342 -5.03 -18.53 -3.97
CA PRO A 342 -4.06 -17.47 -4.24
C PRO A 342 -4.26 -16.28 -3.28
N PRO A 343 -3.17 -15.59 -2.88
CA PRO A 343 -3.26 -14.39 -2.04
C PRO A 343 -3.92 -13.22 -2.75
N SER A 344 -4.48 -12.29 -1.98
CA SER A 344 -4.95 -10.98 -2.46
C SER A 344 -3.84 -9.92 -2.42
N GLN A 345 -4.12 -8.74 -2.97
CA GLN A 345 -3.26 -7.56 -2.80
C GLN A 345 -3.09 -7.15 -1.33
N ALA A 346 -4.11 -7.37 -0.49
CA ALA A 346 -4.05 -7.12 0.94
C ALA A 346 -3.01 -8.05 1.60
N ALA A 347 -3.09 -9.34 1.32
CA ALA A 347 -2.13 -10.32 1.78
C ALA A 347 -0.69 -9.99 1.34
N HIS A 348 -0.50 -9.63 0.07
CA HIS A 348 0.83 -9.25 -0.43
C HIS A 348 1.39 -8.05 0.33
N THR A 349 0.61 -6.97 0.47
CA THR A 349 1.05 -5.75 1.14
C THR A 349 1.48 -6.02 2.59
N THR A 350 0.69 -6.79 3.31
CA THR A 350 0.93 -7.06 4.74
C THR A 350 2.11 -8.00 4.97
N TYR A 351 2.29 -8.99 4.09
CA TYR A 351 3.49 -9.81 4.10
C TYR A 351 4.76 -8.96 3.91
N CYS A 352 4.76 -8.08 2.89
CA CYS A 352 5.89 -7.17 2.63
C CYS A 352 6.20 -6.27 3.84
N GLN A 353 5.18 -5.71 4.50
CA GLN A 353 5.37 -4.83 5.64
C GLN A 353 6.05 -5.51 6.82
N ALA A 354 5.65 -6.73 7.16
CA ALA A 354 6.27 -7.49 8.24
C ALA A 354 7.75 -7.80 7.92
N ILE A 355 8.04 -8.21 6.69
CA ILE A 355 9.41 -8.47 6.22
C ILE A 355 10.25 -7.18 6.27
N LEU A 356 9.74 -6.08 5.72
CA LEU A 356 10.47 -4.81 5.63
C LEU A 356 10.77 -4.21 7.00
N TYR A 357 9.81 -4.28 7.94
CA TYR A 357 10.05 -3.84 9.31
C TYR A 357 11.12 -4.71 10.01
N ALA A 358 11.00 -6.02 9.90
CA ALA A 358 11.97 -6.97 10.47
C ALA A 358 13.38 -6.76 9.89
N ASP A 359 13.47 -6.59 8.58
CA ASP A 359 14.72 -6.32 7.86
C ASP A 359 15.35 -4.98 8.30
N ALA A 360 14.54 -3.94 8.44
CA ALA A 360 15.01 -2.63 8.91
C ALA A 360 15.56 -2.72 10.35
N CYS A 361 14.88 -3.43 11.25
CA CYS A 361 15.38 -3.70 12.59
C CYS A 361 16.71 -4.47 12.58
N GLN A 362 16.82 -5.47 11.71
CA GLN A 362 18.05 -6.26 11.58
C GLN A 362 19.20 -5.43 11.01
N ARG A 363 18.97 -4.57 10.00
CA ARG A 363 19.98 -3.66 9.44
C ARG A 363 20.38 -2.58 10.43
N ALA A 364 19.44 -2.04 11.20
CA ALA A 364 19.69 -1.06 12.25
C ALA A 364 20.43 -1.68 13.48
N GLY A 365 20.34 -3.00 13.68
CA GLY A 365 20.88 -3.67 14.86
C GLY A 365 20.15 -3.34 16.17
N THR A 366 18.96 -2.74 16.07
CA THR A 366 18.12 -2.30 17.20
C THR A 366 16.64 -2.35 16.84
N PHE A 367 15.77 -2.17 17.82
CA PHE A 367 14.33 -1.97 17.65
C PHE A 367 13.90 -0.54 17.99
N ARG A 368 14.85 0.38 18.21
CA ARG A 368 14.58 1.79 18.50
C ARG A 368 13.88 2.45 17.30
N PRO A 369 12.68 3.04 17.46
CA PRO A 369 11.89 3.56 16.35
C PRO A 369 12.63 4.52 15.45
N SER A 370 13.38 5.47 16.00
CA SER A 370 14.14 6.45 15.19
C SER A 370 15.23 5.81 14.33
N GLU A 371 15.91 4.78 14.82
CA GLU A 371 16.95 4.09 14.05
C GLU A 371 16.35 3.12 13.01
N VAL A 372 15.24 2.46 13.35
CA VAL A 372 14.51 1.60 12.42
C VAL A 372 13.89 2.44 11.30
N GLY A 373 13.30 3.60 11.64
CA GLY A 373 12.75 4.53 10.66
C GLY A 373 13.81 4.99 9.66
N LYS A 374 14.98 5.43 10.14
CA LYS A 374 16.11 5.80 9.28
C LYS A 374 16.61 4.65 8.39
N ALA A 375 16.50 3.41 8.87
CA ALA A 375 16.86 2.24 8.07
C ALA A 375 15.81 1.91 6.99
N LEU A 376 14.59 2.43 7.09
CA LEU A 376 13.56 2.35 6.05
C LEU A 376 13.62 3.50 5.06
N GLU A 377 14.05 4.70 5.49
CA GLU A 377 14.14 5.90 4.65
C GLU A 377 15.11 5.70 3.48
N ASP A 378 14.64 6.03 2.27
CA ASP A 378 15.39 5.90 1.01
C ASP A 378 16.00 4.50 0.77
N PHE A 379 15.39 3.48 1.39
CA PHE A 379 15.81 2.10 1.18
C PHE A 379 15.23 1.57 -0.13
N ASP A 380 16.12 1.34 -1.08
CA ASP A 380 15.80 0.71 -2.36
C ASP A 380 15.91 -0.82 -2.25
N PHE A 381 14.89 -1.52 -2.72
CA PHE A 381 14.84 -2.98 -2.70
C PHE A 381 14.05 -3.55 -3.88
N ASP A 382 14.22 -4.86 -4.09
CA ASP A 382 13.49 -5.64 -5.08
C ASP A 382 13.23 -7.06 -4.54
N GLY A 383 12.50 -7.86 -5.31
CA GLY A 383 12.25 -9.27 -5.00
C GLY A 383 11.06 -9.53 -4.06
N LEU A 384 10.32 -8.48 -3.68
CA LEU A 384 9.07 -8.60 -2.92
C LEU A 384 7.81 -8.47 -3.81
N GLY A 385 7.95 -8.74 -5.10
CA GLY A 385 6.87 -8.63 -6.09
C GLY A 385 6.60 -7.19 -6.55
N ASN A 386 6.21 -7.03 -7.80
CA ASN A 386 5.88 -5.76 -8.44
C ASN A 386 7.07 -4.78 -8.60
N GLY A 387 8.28 -5.32 -8.82
CA GLY A 387 9.46 -4.57 -9.25
C GLY A 387 10.21 -3.77 -8.18
N PRO A 388 11.22 -3.00 -8.61
CA PRO A 388 12.03 -2.18 -7.73
C PRO A 388 11.20 -1.16 -6.97
N THR A 389 11.44 -1.06 -5.67
CA THR A 389 10.61 -0.32 -4.73
C THR A 389 11.48 0.50 -3.79
N THR A 390 11.02 1.67 -3.37
CA THR A 390 11.68 2.47 -2.32
C THR A 390 10.67 3.06 -1.34
N TYR A 391 11.09 3.25 -0.10
CA TYR A 391 10.44 4.16 0.85
C TYR A 391 11.12 5.53 0.77
N ARG A 392 10.38 6.56 0.35
CA ARG A 392 10.92 7.92 0.28
C ARG A 392 11.00 8.56 1.66
N ALA A 393 12.18 9.09 2.04
CA ALA A 393 12.39 9.73 3.35
C ALA A 393 11.49 10.93 3.61
N GLY A 394 11.11 11.68 2.57
CA GLY A 394 10.37 12.94 2.72
C GLY A 394 8.92 12.80 3.20
N ASP A 395 8.29 11.63 3.02
CA ASP A 395 6.88 11.39 3.37
C ASP A 395 6.57 9.96 3.79
N HIS A 396 7.56 9.08 3.82
CA HIS A 396 7.44 7.65 4.15
C HIS A 396 6.46 6.87 3.26
N GLN A 397 6.23 7.38 2.03
CA GLN A 397 5.48 6.68 1.01
C GLN A 397 6.38 5.71 0.26
N CYS A 398 5.90 4.49 0.09
CA CYS A 398 6.50 3.50 -0.79
C CYS A 398 6.07 3.75 -2.23
N PHE A 399 7.04 3.74 -3.15
CA PHE A 399 6.80 3.86 -4.60
C PHE A 399 7.24 2.61 -5.34
N LYS A 400 6.36 2.14 -6.20
CA LYS A 400 6.50 0.98 -7.10
C LYS A 400 5.55 1.11 -8.27
N ASP A 401 5.61 0.19 -9.22
CA ASP A 401 4.66 0.13 -10.32
C ASP A 401 3.21 -0.03 -9.82
N VAL A 402 2.27 0.56 -10.55
CA VAL A 402 0.83 0.45 -10.30
C VAL A 402 0.19 -0.32 -11.44
N LEU A 403 -0.62 -1.31 -11.10
CA LEU A 403 -1.31 -2.13 -12.07
C LEU A 403 -2.71 -1.57 -12.35
N VAL A 404 -3.07 -1.50 -13.62
CA VAL A 404 -4.48 -1.36 -14.02
C VAL A 404 -5.00 -2.73 -14.37
N VAL A 405 -6.14 -3.07 -13.79
CA VAL A 405 -6.79 -4.38 -13.93
C VAL A 405 -8.20 -4.21 -14.49
N LYS A 406 -8.69 -5.28 -15.12
CA LYS A 406 -10.04 -5.35 -15.66
C LYS A 406 -10.70 -6.66 -15.25
N GLY A 407 -11.97 -6.63 -14.91
CA GLY A 407 -12.76 -7.84 -14.69
C GLY A 407 -12.84 -8.70 -15.96
N LYS A 408 -12.46 -9.98 -15.86
CA LYS A 408 -12.47 -10.91 -16.99
C LYS A 408 -13.89 -11.23 -17.43
N GLU A 409 -14.13 -11.23 -18.73
CA GLU A 409 -15.40 -11.69 -19.32
C GLU A 409 -15.57 -13.20 -19.16
N ASN A 410 -14.50 -13.97 -19.36
CA ASN A 410 -14.48 -15.43 -19.34
C ASN A 410 -13.41 -15.92 -18.36
N PRO A 411 -13.66 -15.94 -17.04
CA PRO A 411 -12.71 -16.40 -16.05
C PRO A 411 -12.48 -17.91 -16.18
N SER A 412 -11.22 -18.36 -16.04
CA SER A 412 -10.83 -19.77 -16.09
C SER A 412 -11.09 -20.51 -14.77
N SER A 413 -11.24 -19.78 -13.68
CA SER A 413 -11.54 -20.32 -12.35
C SER A 413 -12.20 -19.26 -11.46
N LYS A 414 -12.71 -19.69 -10.29
CA LYS A 414 -13.31 -18.79 -9.29
C LYS A 414 -12.33 -17.76 -8.70
N PHE A 415 -11.05 -17.86 -8.98
CA PHE A 415 -10.01 -16.93 -8.53
C PHE A 415 -9.40 -16.11 -9.68
N ASP A 416 -9.55 -16.56 -10.93
CA ASP A 416 -8.98 -15.92 -12.12
C ASP A 416 -9.95 -14.89 -12.72
N LEU A 417 -10.35 -13.92 -11.90
CA LEU A 417 -11.42 -12.98 -12.19
C LEU A 417 -10.94 -11.63 -12.71
N LEU A 418 -9.65 -11.33 -12.58
CA LEU A 418 -9.03 -10.10 -13.03
C LEU A 418 -7.92 -10.39 -14.04
N GLU A 419 -7.78 -9.53 -15.03
CA GLU A 419 -6.61 -9.45 -15.91
C GLU A 419 -5.85 -8.15 -15.66
N VAL A 420 -4.51 -8.22 -15.68
CA VAL A 420 -3.65 -7.04 -15.67
C VAL A 420 -3.59 -6.53 -17.10
N VAL A 421 -4.12 -5.35 -17.35
CA VAL A 421 -4.19 -4.74 -18.69
C VAL A 421 -3.11 -3.70 -18.94
N GLU A 422 -2.58 -3.10 -17.88
CA GLU A 422 -1.49 -2.13 -17.94
C GLU A 422 -0.64 -2.22 -16.68
N VAL A 423 0.66 -2.05 -16.84
CA VAL A 423 1.62 -1.83 -15.74
C VAL A 423 2.16 -0.43 -15.88
N THR A 424 1.69 0.48 -15.06
CA THR A 424 2.17 1.87 -15.05
C THR A 424 3.46 1.96 -14.25
N PRO A 425 4.60 2.28 -14.88
CA PRO A 425 5.88 2.34 -14.21
C PRO A 425 5.89 3.36 -13.06
N ARG A 426 6.63 3.05 -11.99
CA ARG A 426 6.87 3.90 -10.82
C ARG A 426 7.12 5.36 -11.20
N ALA A 427 8.00 5.63 -12.16
CA ALA A 427 8.35 6.98 -12.60
C ALA A 427 7.18 7.81 -13.15
N LYS A 428 6.06 7.18 -13.53
CA LYS A 428 4.84 7.87 -13.99
C LYS A 428 3.85 8.16 -12.88
N VAL A 429 4.02 7.54 -11.72
CA VAL A 429 3.12 7.69 -10.56
C VAL A 429 3.78 8.37 -9.38
N GLU A 430 5.09 8.61 -9.43
CA GLU A 430 5.80 9.41 -8.44
C GLU A 430 5.39 10.90 -8.54
N TYR A 431 5.36 11.54 -7.38
CA TYR A 431 5.03 12.97 -7.21
C TYR A 431 5.97 13.59 -6.17
N PRO A 432 6.14 14.94 -6.14
CA PRO A 432 6.94 15.62 -5.12
C PRO A 432 6.48 15.32 -3.69
N ALA A 433 7.41 15.18 -2.75
CA ALA A 433 7.10 14.79 -1.36
C ALA A 433 6.22 15.80 -0.60
N ASP A 434 6.23 17.06 -1.00
CA ASP A 434 5.45 18.14 -0.44
C ASP A 434 4.06 18.31 -1.07
N MET A 435 3.80 17.64 -2.20
CA MET A 435 2.57 17.81 -2.98
C MET A 435 1.30 17.53 -2.18
N LEU A 436 1.32 16.57 -1.26
CA LEU A 436 0.17 16.17 -0.47
C LEU A 436 0.11 16.84 0.92
N GLY A 437 0.97 17.83 1.14
CA GLY A 437 1.04 18.62 2.37
C GLY A 437 1.55 17.83 3.59
N GLY A 438 1.45 18.45 4.78
CA GLY A 438 1.87 17.87 6.06
C GLY A 438 3.38 17.94 6.31
N GLU A 439 3.76 17.55 7.52
CA GLU A 439 5.16 17.41 7.96
C GLU A 439 5.30 16.13 8.75
N LEU A 440 6.43 15.43 8.61
CA LEU A 440 6.70 14.21 9.37
C LEU A 440 6.86 14.51 10.86
N GLY A 441 7.50 15.64 11.19
CA GLY A 441 7.94 15.94 12.54
C GLY A 441 9.12 15.06 12.98
N PRO A 442 9.52 15.13 14.24
CA PRO A 442 10.58 14.29 14.79
C PRO A 442 10.09 12.87 15.08
N TYR A 443 10.99 11.91 15.01
CA TYR A 443 10.75 10.59 15.56
C TYR A 443 10.47 10.66 17.07
N ASN A 444 9.61 9.77 17.54
CA ASN A 444 9.41 9.53 18.97
C ASN A 444 9.80 8.07 19.30
N ASP A 445 10.71 7.90 20.22
CA ASP A 445 11.18 6.59 20.69
C ASP A 445 10.40 6.09 21.92
N GLY A 446 9.50 6.91 22.47
CA GLY A 446 8.75 6.59 23.66
C GLY A 446 9.67 6.42 24.88
N GLU A 447 10.65 7.30 25.02
CA GLU A 447 11.55 7.31 26.20
C GLU A 447 10.71 7.45 27.48
N ALA A 448 11.04 6.61 28.47
CA ALA A 448 10.34 6.51 29.75
C ALA A 448 10.82 7.57 30.73
#